data_7a86b63c52603c3f5f508cb6ac132425
#
_entry.id   7a86b63c52603c3f5f508cb6ac132425
#
_cell.length_a   1.000
_cell.length_b   1.000
_cell.length_c   1.000
_cell.angle_alpha   90.00
_cell.angle_beta   90.00
_cell.angle_gamma   90.00
#
_symmetry.space_group_name_H-M   'P 1'
#
loop_
_entity.id
_entity.type
_entity.pdbx_description
1 polymer ?
#
loop_
_entity_poly.entity_id
_entity_poly.type
_entity_poly.pdbx_seq_one_letter_code
_entity_poly.pdbx_strand_id
1 'polypeptide(L)'
;MSTLKLNFAAVSDRGLVRGNNEDSAYAGPHLLLLADGMGGHAAGEVASQLMVEHMEHLDRDPADADVLALLGAAAEDANASIQASIAENPEQDGMGTTLTALMFNGTEFGLIHVGDSRGYRLRDGELTQITVDDTFVQSLVDQGKLQAEDVSSHPQKSLILKAYTGRPVEPYLELLDAQPGDRYLLCSDGLSDPVTHETIESTLGTGTPEEAAQRLIELALRSGGPDNVTVVIADVVDAEADDCPELPQKSALAGALALNDESSHPDTAAGRAAKLVRTQNRTQTSGGAKQTDTPAADDEEDHPRRFPWTALILVLAVIAAGVVGVWWLDRESSNTYAITVNDADEFVIEQGFNT
;
A
#
# COMPACT_ATOMS: atom_id res chain seq x y z
N MET A 1 12.48 23.02 -30.46
CA MET A 1 12.39 22.71 -29.01
C MET A 1 11.90 21.29 -28.94
N SER A 2 12.60 20.39 -28.23
CA SER A 2 12.16 19.01 -28.08
C SER A 2 10.80 18.97 -27.38
N THR A 3 9.87 18.17 -27.90
CA THR A 3 8.57 17.96 -27.30
C THR A 3 8.66 16.75 -26.37
N LEU A 4 8.76 17.00 -25.05
CA LEU A 4 8.84 15.92 -24.07
C LEU A 4 7.47 15.27 -23.87
N LYS A 5 7.47 13.96 -23.74
CA LYS A 5 6.30 13.12 -23.44
C LYS A 5 6.66 12.03 -22.45
N LEU A 6 5.65 11.38 -21.89
CA LEU A 6 5.81 10.26 -20.97
C LEU A 6 5.51 8.93 -21.65
N ASN A 7 6.41 7.96 -21.48
CA ASN A 7 6.17 6.53 -21.70
C ASN A 7 6.00 5.89 -20.33
N PHE A 8 4.80 5.39 -19.99
CA PHE A 8 4.45 5.05 -18.62
C PHE A 8 3.80 3.67 -18.49
N ALA A 9 3.88 3.12 -17.29
CA ALA A 9 3.21 1.90 -16.87
C ALA A 9 2.83 1.99 -15.39
N ALA A 10 1.76 1.29 -14.99
CA ALA A 10 1.36 1.09 -13.61
C ALA A 10 1.05 -0.39 -13.39
N VAL A 11 1.61 -0.99 -12.33
CA VAL A 11 1.42 -2.40 -11.99
C VAL A 11 1.23 -2.51 -10.48
N SER A 12 0.31 -3.36 -10.06
CA SER A 12 0.04 -3.63 -8.65
C SER A 12 -0.17 -5.12 -8.42
N ASP A 13 0.17 -5.58 -7.22
CA ASP A 13 -0.15 -6.92 -6.72
C ASP A 13 -0.56 -6.81 -5.24
N ARG A 14 -1.53 -7.61 -4.84
CA ARG A 14 -2.01 -7.67 -3.46
C ARG A 14 -0.94 -8.14 -2.47
N GLY A 15 0.14 -8.72 -2.94
CA GLY A 15 1.10 -9.41 -2.11
C GLY A 15 0.64 -10.81 -1.68
N LEU A 16 1.44 -11.45 -0.82
CA LEU A 16 1.22 -12.84 -0.40
C LEU A 16 0.50 -12.96 0.95
N VAL A 17 0.45 -11.89 1.73
CA VAL A 17 -0.07 -11.87 3.10
C VAL A 17 -1.43 -11.16 3.21
N ARG A 18 -1.63 -10.08 2.48
CA ARG A 18 -2.87 -9.27 2.55
C ARG A 18 -4.07 -9.97 1.93
N GLY A 19 -5.26 -9.72 2.47
CA GLY A 19 -6.53 -10.27 1.99
C GLY A 19 -7.11 -9.56 0.76
N ASN A 20 -6.89 -8.25 0.68
CA ASN A 20 -7.32 -7.32 -0.37
C ASN A 20 -6.15 -6.43 -0.80
N ASN A 21 -6.35 -5.66 -1.85
CA ASN A 21 -5.43 -4.63 -2.29
C ASN A 21 -6.04 -3.27 -1.95
N GLU A 22 -5.38 -2.53 -1.07
CA GLU A 22 -5.80 -1.19 -0.63
C GLU A 22 -5.02 -0.08 -1.35
N ASP A 23 -4.01 -0.43 -2.16
CA ASP A 23 -3.32 0.52 -3.03
C ASP A 23 -4.17 0.88 -4.24
N SER A 24 -4.08 2.12 -4.69
CA SER A 24 -4.63 2.60 -5.96
C SER A 24 -3.60 3.43 -6.70
N ALA A 25 -3.48 3.23 -8.02
CA ALA A 25 -2.52 3.96 -8.83
C ALA A 25 -3.08 4.33 -10.20
N TYR A 26 -2.54 5.42 -10.74
CA TYR A 26 -2.85 5.96 -12.05
C TYR A 26 -1.57 6.37 -12.78
N ALA A 27 -1.49 6.08 -14.07
CA ALA A 27 -0.44 6.59 -14.94
C ALA A 27 -1.04 7.07 -16.26
N GLY A 28 -0.75 8.29 -16.62
CA GLY A 28 -1.22 8.94 -17.84
C GLY A 28 -0.20 9.89 -18.45
N PRO A 29 -0.52 10.51 -19.59
CA PRO A 29 0.35 11.43 -20.31
C PRO A 29 0.84 12.64 -19.50
N HIS A 30 0.05 13.07 -18.49
CA HIS A 30 0.34 14.26 -17.70
C HIS A 30 0.28 14.01 -16.19
N LEU A 31 -0.12 12.81 -15.74
CA LEU A 31 -0.26 12.51 -14.31
C LEU A 31 0.24 11.10 -13.99
N LEU A 32 1.13 11.02 -13.02
CA LEU A 32 1.53 9.77 -12.34
C LEU A 32 1.07 9.89 -10.90
N LEU A 33 0.40 8.88 -10.37
CA LEU A 33 -0.22 8.93 -9.05
C LEU A 33 -0.18 7.58 -8.38
N LEU A 34 0.12 7.56 -7.09
CA LEU A 34 0.03 6.42 -6.20
C LEU A 34 -0.57 6.85 -4.86
N ALA A 35 -1.51 6.07 -4.38
CA ALA A 35 -2.20 6.22 -3.11
C ALA A 35 -2.23 4.86 -2.41
N ASP A 36 -1.57 4.75 -1.25
CA ASP A 36 -1.54 3.57 -0.40
C ASP A 36 -2.60 3.73 0.69
N GLY A 37 -3.61 2.88 0.64
CA GLY A 37 -4.77 2.95 1.50
C GLY A 37 -4.54 2.25 2.84
N MET A 38 -4.97 2.90 3.92
CA MET A 38 -4.88 2.35 5.27
C MET A 38 -6.23 2.40 5.98
N GLY A 39 -6.49 1.37 6.79
CA GLY A 39 -7.72 1.30 7.59
C GLY A 39 -8.15 -0.14 7.87
N GLY A 40 -9.15 -0.32 8.73
CA GLY A 40 -9.74 -1.64 8.98
C GLY A 40 -10.83 -2.00 7.96
N HIS A 41 -10.98 -3.29 7.61
CA HIS A 41 -12.12 -3.82 6.82
C HIS A 41 -12.34 -3.16 5.45
N ALA A 42 -11.35 -3.12 4.57
CA ALA A 42 -11.43 -2.52 3.23
C ALA A 42 -11.70 -1.00 3.21
N ALA A 43 -11.56 -0.30 4.33
CA ALA A 43 -11.73 1.14 4.39
C ALA A 43 -10.55 1.88 3.72
N GLY A 44 -9.33 1.32 3.78
CA GLY A 44 -8.17 1.82 3.05
C GLY A 44 -8.37 1.81 1.53
N GLU A 45 -8.97 0.75 0.99
CA GLU A 45 -9.35 0.64 -0.43
C GLU A 45 -10.23 1.82 -0.87
N VAL A 46 -11.24 2.17 -0.07
CA VAL A 46 -12.12 3.31 -0.38
C VAL A 46 -11.36 4.63 -0.35
N ALA A 47 -10.47 4.84 0.61
CA ALA A 47 -9.71 6.07 0.72
C ALA A 47 -8.74 6.27 -0.45
N SER A 48 -8.01 5.22 -0.85
CA SER A 48 -7.09 5.28 -1.99
C SER A 48 -7.82 5.46 -3.33
N GLN A 49 -8.98 4.80 -3.52
CA GLN A 49 -9.83 4.97 -4.70
C GLN A 49 -10.35 6.41 -4.81
N LEU A 50 -10.92 6.98 -3.73
CA LEU A 50 -11.38 8.36 -3.70
C LEU A 50 -10.26 9.34 -4.05
N MET A 51 -9.04 9.11 -3.55
CA MET A 51 -7.89 9.95 -3.87
C MET A 51 -7.60 9.95 -5.37
N VAL A 52 -7.53 8.77 -5.99
CA VAL A 52 -7.24 8.65 -7.42
C VAL A 52 -8.38 9.23 -8.26
N GLU A 53 -9.66 8.91 -7.96
CA GLU A 53 -10.83 9.41 -8.69
C GLU A 53 -10.91 10.94 -8.71
N HIS A 54 -10.53 11.60 -7.61
CA HIS A 54 -10.50 13.05 -7.53
C HIS A 54 -9.31 13.70 -8.25
N MET A 55 -8.22 12.95 -8.47
CA MET A 55 -7.02 13.49 -9.09
C MET A 55 -6.87 13.14 -10.57
N GLU A 56 -7.45 12.03 -11.06
CA GLU A 56 -7.29 11.58 -12.45
C GLU A 56 -7.72 12.62 -13.50
N HIS A 57 -8.65 13.53 -13.17
CA HIS A 57 -9.06 14.61 -14.06
C HIS A 57 -7.96 15.63 -14.37
N LEU A 58 -6.86 15.62 -13.61
CA LEU A 58 -5.65 16.42 -13.85
C LEU A 58 -4.79 15.84 -15.00
N ASP A 59 -5.08 14.63 -15.50
CA ASP A 59 -4.34 14.03 -16.62
C ASP A 59 -4.68 14.72 -17.95
N ARG A 60 -4.29 15.97 -18.06
CA ARG A 60 -4.42 16.82 -19.23
C ARG A 60 -3.33 17.86 -19.24
N ASP A 61 -3.01 18.38 -20.41
CA ASP A 61 -2.05 19.49 -20.53
C ASP A 61 -2.51 20.68 -19.66
N PRO A 62 -1.74 21.05 -18.62
CA PRO A 62 -2.08 22.17 -17.75
C PRO A 62 -1.87 23.54 -18.43
N ALA A 63 -1.26 23.58 -19.60
CA ALA A 63 -0.85 24.81 -20.27
C ALA A 63 -0.02 25.72 -19.33
N ASP A 64 -0.43 26.96 -19.12
CA ASP A 64 0.25 27.93 -18.26
C ASP A 64 -0.25 27.89 -16.79
N ALA A 65 -1.04 26.87 -16.39
CA ALA A 65 -1.56 26.80 -15.03
C ALA A 65 -0.45 26.38 -14.03
N ASP A 66 -0.59 26.84 -12.80
CA ASP A 66 0.27 26.43 -11.69
C ASP A 66 -0.03 24.99 -11.29
N VAL A 67 0.87 24.07 -11.66
CA VAL A 67 0.71 22.62 -11.41
C VAL A 67 0.69 22.28 -9.92
N LEU A 68 1.41 23.03 -9.06
CA LEU A 68 1.38 22.79 -7.61
C LEU A 68 0.03 23.20 -7.02
N ALA A 69 -0.53 24.33 -7.48
CA ALA A 69 -1.85 24.77 -7.05
C ALA A 69 -2.94 23.78 -7.50
N LEU A 70 -2.84 23.23 -8.72
CA LEU A 70 -3.78 22.20 -9.22
C LEU A 70 -3.71 20.92 -8.38
N LEU A 71 -2.52 20.41 -8.12
CA LEU A 71 -2.30 19.22 -7.29
C LEU A 71 -2.84 19.42 -5.87
N GLY A 72 -2.50 20.54 -5.23
CA GLY A 72 -2.96 20.84 -3.88
C GLY A 72 -4.47 20.94 -3.77
N ALA A 73 -5.13 21.64 -4.73
CA ALA A 73 -6.58 21.78 -4.74
C ALA A 73 -7.29 20.42 -4.93
N ALA A 74 -6.83 19.60 -5.86
CA ALA A 74 -7.43 18.30 -6.11
C ALA A 74 -7.25 17.33 -4.92
N ALA A 75 -6.09 17.36 -4.25
CA ALA A 75 -5.84 16.57 -3.06
C ALA A 75 -6.70 17.03 -1.86
N GLU A 76 -6.98 18.32 -1.73
CA GLU A 76 -7.89 18.85 -0.71
C GLU A 76 -9.35 18.43 -0.98
N ASP A 77 -9.79 18.47 -2.23
CA ASP A 77 -11.11 17.98 -2.65
C ASP A 77 -11.26 16.46 -2.37
N ALA A 78 -10.23 15.67 -2.67
CA ALA A 78 -10.19 14.24 -2.34
C ALA A 78 -10.29 14.02 -0.82
N ASN A 79 -9.54 14.77 -0.03
CA ASN A 79 -9.59 14.68 1.44
C ASN A 79 -10.95 15.06 2.02
N ALA A 80 -11.61 16.05 1.43
CA ALA A 80 -12.99 16.40 1.80
C ALA A 80 -13.98 15.26 1.47
N SER A 81 -13.77 14.54 0.36
CA SER A 81 -14.58 13.37 -0.01
C SER A 81 -14.35 12.18 0.94
N ILE A 82 -13.12 11.96 1.39
CA ILE A 82 -12.81 10.98 2.45
C ILE A 82 -13.58 11.34 3.73
N GLN A 83 -13.57 12.62 4.14
CA GLN A 83 -14.34 13.09 5.30
C GLN A 83 -15.85 12.85 5.15
N ALA A 84 -16.40 13.13 3.97
CA ALA A 84 -17.82 12.93 3.70
C ALA A 84 -18.19 11.43 3.75
N SER A 85 -17.36 10.56 3.17
CA SER A 85 -17.56 9.11 3.21
C SER A 85 -17.56 8.54 4.63
N ILE A 86 -16.64 9.01 5.50
CA ILE A 86 -16.62 8.64 6.94
C ILE A 86 -17.91 9.11 7.65
N ALA A 87 -18.38 10.32 7.32
CA ALA A 87 -19.59 10.86 7.94
C ALA A 87 -20.85 10.08 7.55
N GLU A 88 -20.93 9.58 6.31
CA GLU A 88 -22.02 8.74 5.79
C GLU A 88 -21.91 7.29 6.29
N ASN A 89 -20.70 6.78 6.46
CA ASN A 89 -20.40 5.40 6.85
C ASN A 89 -19.44 5.36 8.05
N PRO A 90 -19.93 5.49 9.28
CA PRO A 90 -19.06 5.56 10.47
C PRO A 90 -18.18 4.31 10.70
N GLU A 91 -18.48 3.18 10.05
CA GLU A 91 -17.64 1.98 10.05
C GLU A 91 -16.31 2.16 9.30
N GLN A 92 -16.20 3.23 8.50
CA GLN A 92 -14.97 3.65 7.81
C GLN A 92 -14.11 4.60 8.67
N ASP A 93 -14.49 4.88 9.91
CA ASP A 93 -13.69 5.74 10.80
C ASP A 93 -12.29 5.15 10.99
N GLY A 94 -11.29 6.00 10.82
CA GLY A 94 -9.88 5.59 10.81
C GLY A 94 -9.33 5.20 9.45
N MET A 95 -10.13 5.27 8.37
CA MET A 95 -9.57 5.15 7.02
C MET A 95 -8.70 6.35 6.66
N GLY A 96 -7.74 6.11 5.78
CA GLY A 96 -6.89 7.14 5.21
C GLY A 96 -6.09 6.61 4.04
N THR A 97 -5.32 7.48 3.43
CA THR A 97 -4.41 7.12 2.33
C THR A 97 -3.20 8.03 2.30
N THR A 98 -2.08 7.50 1.83
CA THR A 98 -0.94 8.30 1.37
C THR A 98 -1.28 8.97 0.04
N LEU A 99 -0.43 9.87 -0.40
CA LEU A 99 -0.45 10.41 -1.75
C LEU A 99 0.96 10.72 -2.20
N THR A 100 1.38 10.16 -3.32
CA THR A 100 2.56 10.60 -4.06
C THR A 100 2.19 10.77 -5.52
N ALA A 101 2.28 11.99 -6.05
CA ALA A 101 1.90 12.27 -7.43
C ALA A 101 2.86 13.25 -8.11
N LEU A 102 3.01 13.06 -9.43
CA LEU A 102 3.79 13.89 -10.33
C LEU A 102 2.88 14.37 -11.48
N MET A 103 2.68 15.67 -11.61
CA MET A 103 1.96 16.28 -12.71
C MET A 103 2.93 16.92 -13.70
N PHE A 104 2.90 16.47 -14.96
CA PHE A 104 3.80 16.87 -16.03
C PHE A 104 3.19 17.95 -16.92
N ASN A 105 3.93 19.07 -17.11
CA ASN A 105 3.49 20.19 -17.96
C ASN A 105 4.22 20.27 -19.31
N GLY A 106 5.03 19.24 -19.65
CA GLY A 106 5.82 19.23 -20.89
C GLY A 106 7.28 19.67 -20.71
N THR A 107 7.65 20.25 -19.57
CA THR A 107 9.03 20.72 -19.27
C THR A 107 9.48 20.40 -17.85
N GLU A 108 8.55 20.31 -16.91
CA GLU A 108 8.81 20.06 -15.50
C GLU A 108 7.66 19.27 -14.88
N PHE A 109 7.91 18.72 -13.69
CA PHE A 109 6.91 18.05 -12.88
C PHE A 109 6.57 18.90 -11.64
N GLY A 110 5.27 19.01 -11.33
CA GLY A 110 4.84 19.32 -9.98
C GLY A 110 4.78 18.02 -9.17
N LEU A 111 5.46 17.97 -8.04
CA LEU A 111 5.40 16.90 -7.04
C LEU A 111 4.47 17.30 -5.91
N ILE A 112 3.57 16.40 -5.52
CA ILE A 112 2.84 16.44 -4.25
C ILE A 112 3.08 15.14 -3.50
N HIS A 113 3.32 15.24 -2.17
CA HIS A 113 3.60 14.05 -1.35
C HIS A 113 3.07 14.21 0.08
N VAL A 114 2.43 13.13 0.58
CA VAL A 114 2.03 12.89 1.97
C VAL A 114 2.13 11.39 2.25
N GLY A 115 2.86 11.00 3.28
CA GLY A 115 2.94 9.61 3.74
C GLY A 115 4.33 9.00 3.61
N ASP A 116 4.39 7.69 3.39
CA ASP A 116 5.61 6.89 3.28
C ASP A 116 5.73 6.10 1.97
N SER A 117 4.77 6.27 1.05
CA SER A 117 4.97 5.91 -0.35
C SER A 117 6.08 6.77 -0.94
N ARG A 118 6.93 6.21 -1.79
CA ARG A 118 8.13 6.92 -2.24
C ARG A 118 8.11 7.26 -3.71
N GLY A 119 8.71 8.40 -4.02
CA GLY A 119 9.06 8.83 -5.38
C GLY A 119 10.57 8.79 -5.58
N TYR A 120 11.01 8.31 -6.75
CA TYR A 120 12.41 8.26 -7.16
C TYR A 120 12.56 8.79 -8.57
N ARG A 121 13.77 9.35 -8.85
CA ARG A 121 14.21 9.71 -10.19
C ARG A 121 15.54 8.99 -10.49
N LEU A 122 15.58 8.26 -11.58
CA LEU A 122 16.81 7.72 -12.18
C LEU A 122 17.26 8.64 -13.31
N ARG A 123 18.41 9.29 -13.15
CA ARG A 123 19.03 10.19 -14.14
C ARG A 123 20.51 9.84 -14.25
N ASP A 124 21.02 9.67 -15.46
CA ASP A 124 22.42 9.32 -15.74
C ASP A 124 22.94 8.09 -14.98
N GLY A 125 22.04 7.15 -14.68
CA GLY A 125 22.36 5.91 -13.95
C GLY A 125 22.38 6.04 -12.43
N GLU A 126 22.04 7.20 -11.87
CA GLU A 126 21.96 7.46 -10.42
C GLU A 126 20.49 7.56 -9.99
N LEU A 127 20.11 6.75 -8.99
CA LEU A 127 18.78 6.77 -8.38
C LEU A 127 18.75 7.74 -7.20
N THR A 128 17.88 8.72 -7.26
CA THR A 128 17.64 9.68 -6.18
C THR A 128 16.22 9.57 -5.68
N GLN A 129 16.00 9.43 -4.37
CA GLN A 129 14.68 9.58 -3.76
C GLN A 129 14.30 11.07 -3.76
N ILE A 130 13.14 11.39 -4.34
CA ILE A 130 12.62 12.77 -4.47
C ILE A 130 11.56 13.11 -3.43
N THR A 131 11.18 12.15 -2.58
CA THR A 131 10.25 12.33 -1.46
C THR A 131 10.97 12.12 -0.14
N VAL A 132 10.40 12.63 0.94
CA VAL A 132 10.84 12.35 2.31
C VAL A 132 9.67 11.74 3.07
N ASP A 133 9.87 10.56 3.65
CA ASP A 133 8.81 9.81 4.32
C ASP A 133 8.24 10.59 5.52
N ASP A 134 6.92 10.72 5.60
CA ASP A 134 6.23 11.31 6.76
C ASP A 134 6.05 10.26 7.88
N THR A 135 7.15 9.64 8.33
CA THR A 135 7.15 8.60 9.37
C THR A 135 7.78 9.08 10.67
N PHE A 136 7.45 8.37 11.75
CA PHE A 136 8.07 8.61 13.06
C PHE A 136 9.58 8.43 13.01
N VAL A 137 10.06 7.38 12.35
CA VAL A 137 11.50 7.10 12.25
C VAL A 137 12.23 8.16 11.44
N GLN A 138 11.63 8.69 10.37
CA GLN A 138 12.21 9.81 9.62
C GLN A 138 12.31 11.06 10.52
N SER A 139 11.31 11.33 11.34
CA SER A 139 11.36 12.44 12.29
C SER A 139 12.51 12.30 13.32
N LEU A 140 12.87 11.06 13.68
CA LEU A 140 14.03 10.81 14.54
C LEU A 140 15.37 11.02 13.81
N VAL A 141 15.44 10.68 12.52
CA VAL A 141 16.60 10.95 11.67
C VAL A 141 16.81 12.45 11.54
N ASP A 142 15.77 13.21 11.24
CA ASP A 142 15.81 14.68 11.09
C ASP A 142 16.24 15.38 12.38
N GLN A 143 15.89 14.80 13.53
CA GLN A 143 16.33 15.30 14.87
C GLN A 143 17.73 14.80 15.26
N GLY A 144 18.40 14.00 14.42
CA GLY A 144 19.71 13.41 14.72
C GLY A 144 19.69 12.36 15.84
N LYS A 145 18.51 11.79 16.14
CA LYS A 145 18.34 10.78 17.19
C LYS A 145 18.42 9.34 16.67
N LEU A 146 18.33 9.14 15.37
CA LEU A 146 18.45 7.87 14.68
C LEU A 146 19.36 8.05 13.47
N GLN A 147 20.21 7.05 13.19
CA GLN A 147 20.97 7.05 11.92
C GLN A 147 20.12 6.48 10.80
N ALA A 148 20.33 6.95 9.56
CA ALA A 148 19.56 6.50 8.42
C ALA A 148 19.65 4.97 8.19
N GLU A 149 20.82 4.37 8.47
CA GLU A 149 21.05 2.93 8.34
C GLU A 149 20.22 2.09 9.32
N ASP A 150 19.78 2.68 10.45
CA ASP A 150 19.04 1.98 11.50
C ASP A 150 17.52 2.03 11.32
N VAL A 151 17.02 2.86 10.37
CA VAL A 151 15.58 3.08 10.10
C VAL A 151 14.86 1.75 9.81
N SER A 152 15.40 0.92 8.93
CA SER A 152 14.78 -0.34 8.50
C SER A 152 14.61 -1.36 9.61
N SER A 153 15.44 -1.28 10.67
CA SER A 153 15.42 -2.19 11.82
C SER A 153 14.61 -1.67 13.01
N HIS A 154 14.11 -0.43 12.94
CA HIS A 154 13.41 0.20 14.05
C HIS A 154 12.01 -0.41 14.27
N PRO A 155 11.57 -0.71 15.52
CA PRO A 155 10.27 -1.33 15.79
C PRO A 155 9.04 -0.53 15.31
N GLN A 156 9.19 0.78 15.16
CA GLN A 156 8.12 1.70 14.73
C GLN A 156 8.37 2.27 13.33
N LYS A 157 9.07 1.53 12.46
CA LYS A 157 9.41 2.00 11.10
C LYS A 157 8.18 2.34 10.26
N SER A 158 7.08 1.62 10.42
CA SER A 158 5.83 1.80 9.67
C SER A 158 4.82 2.74 10.38
N LEU A 159 5.27 3.55 11.36
CA LEU A 159 4.39 4.51 12.01
C LEU A 159 4.33 5.80 11.19
N ILE A 160 3.27 5.95 10.41
CA ILE A 160 3.00 7.13 9.58
C ILE A 160 2.51 8.28 10.46
N LEU A 161 3.03 9.48 10.23
CA LEU A 161 2.66 10.71 10.96
C LEU A 161 1.68 11.57 10.19
N LYS A 162 1.67 11.51 8.85
CA LYS A 162 0.75 12.26 8.00
C LYS A 162 0.12 11.34 6.96
N ALA A 163 -1.19 11.49 6.80
CA ALA A 163 -2.01 10.84 5.78
C ALA A 163 -3.27 11.66 5.52
N TYR A 164 -3.91 11.47 4.40
CA TYR A 164 -5.24 12.01 4.12
C TYR A 164 -6.30 11.15 4.79
N THR A 165 -6.90 11.68 5.86
CA THR A 165 -7.88 10.98 6.73
C THR A 165 -9.18 11.75 6.88
N GLY A 166 -9.47 12.67 5.95
CA GLY A 166 -10.56 13.62 6.09
C GLY A 166 -10.26 14.79 7.04
N ARG A 167 -9.05 14.84 7.61
CA ARG A 167 -8.57 15.95 8.45
C ARG A 167 -7.59 16.81 7.66
N PRO A 168 -7.45 18.10 8.01
CA PRO A 168 -6.46 18.97 7.38
C PRO A 168 -5.05 18.37 7.49
N VAL A 169 -4.34 18.32 6.37
CA VAL A 169 -2.94 17.89 6.27
C VAL A 169 -2.21 18.83 5.32
N GLU A 170 -0.97 19.19 5.64
CA GLU A 170 -0.12 20.02 4.80
C GLU A 170 0.78 19.11 3.96
N PRO A 171 0.60 19.05 2.63
CA PRO A 171 1.43 18.25 1.74
C PRO A 171 2.79 18.90 1.49
N TYR A 172 3.78 18.09 1.16
CA TYR A 172 5.00 18.55 0.52
C TYR A 172 4.72 18.83 -0.95
N LEU A 173 5.17 19.99 -1.45
CA LEU A 173 5.00 20.44 -2.83
C LEU A 173 6.33 20.97 -3.36
N GLU A 174 6.75 20.51 -4.56
CA GLU A 174 8.00 20.92 -5.20
C GLU A 174 7.88 20.88 -6.72
N LEU A 175 8.63 21.77 -7.42
CA LEU A 175 8.82 21.70 -8.87
C LEU A 175 10.14 20.98 -9.17
N LEU A 176 10.09 20.02 -10.09
CA LEU A 176 11.23 19.20 -10.52
C LEU A 176 11.44 19.39 -12.01
N ASP A 177 12.68 19.66 -12.44
CA ASP A 177 13.05 19.68 -13.86
C ASP A 177 12.93 18.30 -14.50
N ALA A 178 12.44 18.24 -15.75
CA ALA A 178 12.38 17.01 -16.53
C ALA A 178 13.40 17.06 -17.69
N GLN A 179 14.13 15.97 -17.88
CA GLN A 179 15.10 15.84 -18.97
C GLN A 179 14.82 14.55 -19.77
N PRO A 180 15.07 14.56 -21.09
CA PRO A 180 15.01 13.32 -21.88
C PRO A 180 15.94 12.27 -21.27
N GLY A 181 15.42 11.05 -21.09
CA GLY A 181 16.16 9.94 -20.48
C GLY A 181 15.97 9.80 -18.98
N ASP A 182 15.31 10.74 -18.32
CA ASP A 182 14.88 10.54 -16.93
C ASP A 182 13.88 9.40 -16.84
N ARG A 183 13.99 8.58 -15.80
CA ARG A 183 12.97 7.61 -15.41
C ARG A 183 12.50 7.90 -14.00
N TYR A 184 11.20 8.05 -13.82
CA TYR A 184 10.55 8.24 -12.54
C TYR A 184 9.89 6.96 -12.07
N LEU A 185 9.95 6.70 -10.76
CA LEU A 185 9.24 5.61 -10.08
C LEU A 185 8.46 6.20 -8.91
N LEU A 186 7.17 5.87 -8.81
CA LEU A 186 6.40 5.97 -7.57
C LEU A 186 6.13 4.55 -7.08
N CYS A 187 6.25 4.30 -5.77
CA CYS A 187 5.97 2.99 -5.21
C CYS A 187 5.39 3.09 -3.79
N SER A 188 4.55 2.11 -3.42
CA SER A 188 4.14 1.90 -2.04
C SER A 188 5.26 1.28 -1.20
N ASP A 189 5.08 1.24 0.11
CA ASP A 189 6.05 0.66 1.06
C ASP A 189 6.25 -0.84 0.85
N GLY A 190 5.24 -1.53 0.27
CA GLY A 190 5.36 -2.93 -0.13
C GLY A 190 6.47 -3.24 -1.14
N LEU A 191 6.98 -2.22 -1.87
CA LEU A 191 8.22 -2.34 -2.64
C LEU A 191 9.44 -1.91 -1.81
N SER A 192 9.43 -0.70 -1.26
CA SER A 192 10.62 -0.07 -0.68
C SER A 192 11.06 -0.67 0.65
N ASP A 193 10.18 -1.40 1.35
CA ASP A 193 10.49 -2.12 2.58
C ASP A 193 11.26 -3.43 2.33
N PRO A 194 10.81 -4.33 1.42
CA PRO A 194 11.48 -5.59 1.18
C PRO A 194 12.60 -5.56 0.11
N VAL A 195 12.68 -4.50 -0.70
CA VAL A 195 13.65 -4.38 -1.82
C VAL A 195 14.61 -3.22 -1.57
N THR A 196 15.91 -3.48 -1.59
CA THR A 196 16.93 -2.46 -1.31
C THR A 196 17.03 -1.41 -2.41
N HIS A 197 17.52 -0.22 -2.05
CA HIS A 197 17.73 0.91 -2.97
C HIS A 197 18.59 0.51 -4.20
N GLU A 198 19.69 -0.22 -3.98
CA GLU A 198 20.59 -0.67 -5.05
C GLU A 198 19.90 -1.67 -6.01
N THR A 199 18.98 -2.50 -5.46
CA THR A 199 18.20 -3.44 -6.28
C THR A 199 17.16 -2.70 -7.11
N ILE A 200 16.51 -1.69 -6.54
CA ILE A 200 15.58 -0.81 -7.27
C ILE A 200 16.35 -0.08 -8.39
N GLU A 201 17.48 0.55 -8.09
CA GLU A 201 18.32 1.26 -9.06
C GLU A 201 18.70 0.37 -10.24
N SER A 202 19.28 -0.80 -9.95
CA SER A 202 19.72 -1.74 -11.01
C SER A 202 18.57 -2.25 -11.86
N THR A 203 17.38 -2.42 -11.27
CA THR A 203 16.18 -2.90 -11.99
C THR A 203 15.59 -1.79 -12.85
N LEU A 204 15.51 -0.57 -12.34
CA LEU A 204 15.02 0.59 -13.09
C LEU A 204 15.93 0.94 -14.26
N GLY A 205 17.24 0.68 -14.17
CA GLY A 205 18.20 0.96 -15.25
C GLY A 205 18.03 0.09 -16.49
N THR A 206 17.07 -0.85 -16.54
CA THR A 206 16.94 -1.82 -17.63
C THR A 206 15.50 -2.02 -18.10
N GLY A 207 15.34 -2.26 -19.41
CA GLY A 207 14.05 -2.59 -20.02
C GLY A 207 13.10 -1.41 -20.16
N THR A 208 11.88 -1.71 -20.61
CA THR A 208 10.78 -0.74 -20.71
C THR A 208 10.17 -0.44 -19.34
N PRO A 209 9.36 0.63 -19.18
CA PRO A 209 8.63 0.90 -17.94
C PRO A 209 7.81 -0.29 -17.46
N GLU A 210 7.12 -0.98 -18.38
CA GLU A 210 6.31 -2.17 -18.09
C GLU A 210 7.17 -3.34 -17.58
N GLU A 211 8.29 -3.65 -18.26
CA GLU A 211 9.21 -4.73 -17.86
C GLU A 211 9.84 -4.45 -16.49
N ALA A 212 10.26 -3.20 -16.24
CA ALA A 212 10.83 -2.79 -14.97
C ALA A 212 9.78 -2.87 -13.84
N ALA A 213 8.55 -2.42 -14.08
CA ALA A 213 7.46 -2.50 -13.13
C ALA A 213 7.15 -3.95 -12.74
N GLN A 214 6.96 -4.84 -13.70
CA GLN A 214 6.75 -6.26 -13.48
C GLN A 214 7.88 -6.89 -12.67
N ARG A 215 9.13 -6.53 -13.01
CA ARG A 215 10.32 -7.06 -12.33
C ARG A 215 10.39 -6.61 -10.87
N LEU A 216 10.07 -5.35 -10.56
CA LEU A 216 10.04 -4.82 -9.20
C LEU A 216 8.97 -5.54 -8.36
N ILE A 217 7.75 -5.71 -8.89
CA ILE A 217 6.69 -6.49 -8.23
C ILE A 217 7.18 -7.92 -7.92
N GLU A 218 7.78 -8.62 -8.91
CA GLU A 218 8.32 -9.96 -8.68
C GLU A 218 9.37 -10.00 -7.56
N LEU A 219 10.23 -8.99 -7.47
CA LEU A 219 11.26 -8.92 -6.44
C LEU A 219 10.64 -8.75 -5.05
N ALA A 220 9.65 -7.86 -4.90
CA ALA A 220 8.92 -7.68 -3.65
C ALA A 220 8.21 -8.98 -3.22
N LEU A 221 7.53 -9.66 -4.15
CA LEU A 221 6.86 -10.94 -3.88
C LEU A 221 7.86 -12.05 -3.49
N ARG A 222 9.04 -12.12 -4.15
CA ARG A 222 10.10 -13.07 -3.78
C ARG A 222 10.71 -12.80 -2.41
N SER A 223 10.71 -11.53 -1.98
CA SER A 223 11.15 -11.10 -0.64
C SER A 223 10.10 -11.34 0.44
N GLY A 224 8.97 -11.99 0.08
CA GLY A 224 7.92 -12.39 1.01
C GLY A 224 6.57 -11.76 0.74
N GLY A 225 6.49 -10.67 -0.04
CA GLY A 225 5.25 -9.95 -0.37
C GLY A 225 4.40 -9.64 0.87
N PRO A 226 4.95 -8.96 1.90
CA PRO A 226 4.25 -8.80 3.18
C PRO A 226 3.06 -7.85 3.08
N ASP A 227 3.06 -6.97 2.10
CA ASP A 227 2.05 -5.95 1.87
C ASP A 227 1.57 -5.91 0.43
N ASN A 228 0.57 -5.08 0.15
CA ASN A 228 0.23 -4.63 -1.19
C ASN A 228 1.47 -3.98 -1.79
N VAL A 229 1.74 -4.22 -3.05
CA VAL A 229 2.91 -3.68 -3.74
C VAL A 229 2.48 -3.07 -5.07
N THR A 230 2.67 -1.77 -5.17
CA THR A 230 2.25 -0.98 -6.34
C THR A 230 3.39 -0.12 -6.82
N VAL A 231 3.57 -0.08 -8.13
CA VAL A 231 4.59 0.73 -8.81
C VAL A 231 4.00 1.46 -10.01
N VAL A 232 4.41 2.72 -10.17
CA VAL A 232 4.15 3.55 -11.35
C VAL A 232 5.50 3.99 -11.89
N ILE A 233 5.78 3.72 -13.17
CA ILE A 233 7.04 4.09 -13.81
C ILE A 233 6.75 4.94 -15.03
N ALA A 234 7.55 5.97 -15.27
CA ALA A 234 7.49 6.75 -16.49
C ALA A 234 8.88 7.17 -16.95
N ASP A 235 9.12 7.03 -18.27
CA ASP A 235 10.28 7.60 -18.97
C ASP A 235 9.91 8.93 -19.59
N VAL A 236 10.78 9.92 -19.42
CA VAL A 236 10.70 11.18 -20.14
C VAL A 236 11.40 10.99 -21.50
N VAL A 237 10.64 11.05 -22.58
CA VAL A 237 11.13 10.84 -23.94
C VAL A 237 10.98 12.09 -24.80
N ASP A 238 11.91 12.30 -25.73
CA ASP A 238 11.76 13.30 -26.78
C ASP A 238 10.90 12.71 -27.91
N ALA A 239 9.69 13.24 -28.08
CA ALA A 239 8.74 12.73 -29.08
C ALA A 239 9.18 13.00 -30.53
N GLU A 240 10.17 13.86 -30.76
CA GLU A 240 10.74 14.16 -32.08
C GLU A 240 12.00 13.35 -32.39
N ALA A 241 12.49 12.53 -31.44
CA ALA A 241 13.63 11.67 -31.65
C ALA A 241 13.30 10.49 -32.59
N ASP A 242 14.25 10.11 -33.43
CA ASP A 242 14.07 8.98 -34.40
C ASP A 242 13.83 7.63 -33.71
N ASP A 243 14.26 7.49 -32.46
CA ASP A 243 14.17 6.29 -31.64
C ASP A 243 13.10 6.38 -30.55
N CYS A 244 12.17 7.35 -30.66
CA CYS A 244 11.06 7.48 -29.73
C CYS A 244 10.21 6.20 -29.69
N PRO A 245 9.98 5.58 -28.52
CA PRO A 245 9.17 4.37 -28.42
C PRO A 245 7.70 4.66 -28.76
N GLU A 246 6.93 3.60 -29.05
CA GLU A 246 5.48 3.71 -29.15
C GLU A 246 4.90 4.07 -27.78
N LEU A 247 4.25 5.23 -27.70
CA LEU A 247 3.72 5.75 -26.42
C LEU A 247 2.34 5.15 -26.11
N PRO A 248 2.04 4.88 -24.82
CA PRO A 248 0.73 4.43 -24.41
C PRO A 248 -0.37 5.40 -24.86
N GLN A 249 -1.42 4.86 -25.47
CA GLN A 249 -2.57 5.65 -25.98
C GLN A 249 -3.68 5.82 -24.95
N LYS A 250 -3.59 5.09 -23.82
CA LYS A 250 -4.57 5.12 -22.74
C LYS A 250 -3.85 5.16 -21.42
N SER A 251 -4.45 5.83 -20.46
CA SER A 251 -4.01 5.76 -19.07
C SER A 251 -4.07 4.33 -18.52
N ALA A 252 -3.19 4.02 -17.59
CA ALA A 252 -3.15 2.76 -16.86
C ALA A 252 -3.67 2.98 -15.44
N LEU A 253 -4.56 2.09 -15.00
CA LEU A 253 -5.04 1.99 -13.62
C LEU A 253 -4.50 0.71 -13.01
N ALA A 254 -4.10 0.75 -11.73
CA ALA A 254 -3.62 -0.41 -11.00
C ALA A 254 -4.13 -0.42 -9.55
N GLY A 255 -4.01 -1.57 -8.89
CA GLY A 255 -4.47 -1.75 -7.51
C GLY A 255 -5.99 -1.93 -7.41
N ALA A 256 -6.59 -1.34 -6.38
CA ALA A 256 -8.01 -1.47 -6.07
C ALA A 256 -8.95 -0.97 -7.19
N LEU A 257 -8.48 -0.06 -8.04
CA LEU A 257 -9.23 0.44 -9.19
C LEU A 257 -9.21 -0.50 -10.40
N ALA A 258 -8.25 -1.41 -10.49
CA ALA A 258 -8.13 -2.36 -11.58
C ALA A 258 -9.03 -3.59 -11.32
N LEU A 259 -10.28 -3.52 -11.69
CA LEU A 259 -11.36 -4.47 -11.36
C LEU A 259 -11.11 -5.96 -11.72
N ASN A 260 -10.01 -6.34 -12.40
CA ASN A 260 -9.78 -7.74 -12.82
C ASN A 260 -8.32 -8.14 -13.08
N ASP A 261 -7.33 -7.32 -12.85
CA ASP A 261 -5.94 -7.63 -13.24
C ASP A 261 -5.02 -7.84 -12.02
N GLU A 262 -5.35 -8.83 -11.18
CA GLU A 262 -4.33 -9.32 -10.24
C GLU A 262 -3.22 -9.99 -11.04
N SER A 263 -2.03 -9.38 -11.02
CA SER A 263 -0.84 -9.91 -11.64
C SER A 263 -0.53 -11.35 -11.14
N SER A 264 0.11 -12.12 -12.00
CA SER A 264 0.47 -13.50 -11.66
C SER A 264 1.57 -13.52 -10.59
N HIS A 265 1.32 -14.18 -9.46
CA HIS A 265 2.36 -14.41 -8.45
C HIS A 265 3.63 -15.04 -9.06
N PRO A 266 4.82 -14.75 -8.52
CA PRO A 266 6.08 -15.29 -9.01
C PRO A 266 6.08 -16.82 -8.97
N ASP A 267 6.92 -17.49 -9.79
CA ASP A 267 7.02 -18.95 -9.86
C ASP A 267 7.72 -19.54 -8.62
N THR A 268 7.09 -19.35 -7.47
CA THR A 268 7.43 -19.97 -6.19
C THR A 268 6.51 -21.16 -5.92
N ALA A 269 6.87 -22.03 -4.99
CA ALA A 269 6.01 -23.15 -4.57
C ALA A 269 4.64 -22.65 -4.06
N ALA A 270 4.62 -21.52 -3.32
CA ALA A 270 3.42 -20.86 -2.85
C ALA A 270 2.59 -20.26 -3.99
N GLY A 271 3.22 -19.57 -4.94
CA GLY A 271 2.56 -19.02 -6.13
C GLY A 271 1.97 -20.09 -7.04
N ARG A 272 2.67 -21.23 -7.23
CA ARG A 272 2.12 -22.39 -7.94
C ARG A 272 0.90 -23.01 -7.25
N ALA A 273 0.94 -23.12 -5.91
CA ALA A 273 -0.18 -23.61 -5.13
C ALA A 273 -1.40 -22.67 -5.24
N ALA A 274 -1.20 -21.35 -5.16
CA ALA A 274 -2.25 -20.35 -5.32
C ALA A 274 -2.89 -20.40 -6.72
N LYS A 275 -2.08 -20.53 -7.80
CA LYS A 275 -2.58 -20.72 -9.17
C LYS A 275 -3.46 -21.96 -9.31
N LEU A 276 -3.08 -23.08 -8.71
CA LEU A 276 -3.85 -24.33 -8.75
C LEU A 276 -5.22 -24.18 -8.08
N VAL A 277 -5.29 -23.52 -6.93
CA VAL A 277 -6.54 -23.26 -6.20
C VAL A 277 -7.47 -22.35 -7.02
N ARG A 278 -6.93 -21.27 -7.63
CA ARG A 278 -7.71 -20.36 -8.50
C ARG A 278 -8.25 -21.07 -9.75
N THR A 279 -7.44 -21.90 -10.40
CA THR A 279 -7.87 -22.66 -11.59
C THR A 279 -9.01 -23.62 -11.24
N GLN A 280 -8.98 -24.27 -10.10
CA GLN A 280 -10.05 -25.14 -9.62
C GLN A 280 -11.35 -24.38 -9.34
N ASN A 281 -11.28 -23.19 -8.73
CA ASN A 281 -12.47 -22.38 -8.47
C ASN A 281 -13.08 -21.82 -9.76
N ARG A 282 -12.26 -21.42 -10.75
CA ARG A 282 -12.74 -20.91 -12.04
C ARG A 282 -13.42 -21.99 -12.90
N THR A 283 -12.96 -23.25 -12.77
CA THR A 283 -13.57 -24.39 -13.50
C THR A 283 -14.92 -24.80 -12.89
N GLN A 284 -15.16 -24.53 -11.61
CA GLN A 284 -16.45 -24.79 -10.97
C GLN A 284 -17.52 -23.72 -11.29
N THR A 285 -17.12 -22.49 -11.62
CA THR A 285 -18.06 -21.40 -11.99
C THR A 285 -18.40 -21.34 -13.47
N SER A 286 -17.65 -21.97 -14.36
CA SER A 286 -17.89 -21.94 -15.80
C SER A 286 -18.68 -23.16 -16.35
N GLY A 287 -19.16 -24.06 -15.50
CA GLY A 287 -19.84 -25.31 -15.86
C GLY A 287 -21.37 -25.30 -15.71
N GLY A 288 -22.04 -24.20 -16.00
CA GLY A 288 -23.48 -24.10 -15.81
C GLY A 288 -24.27 -23.42 -16.90
N ALA A 289 -24.36 -23.98 -18.12
CA ALA A 289 -25.47 -23.74 -19.03
C ALA A 289 -25.56 -24.81 -20.12
N LYS A 290 -26.25 -25.91 -19.86
CA LYS A 290 -26.99 -26.66 -20.91
C LYS A 290 -28.21 -27.31 -20.29
N GLN A 291 -29.37 -26.80 -20.63
CA GLN A 291 -30.65 -27.44 -20.44
C GLN A 291 -30.75 -28.68 -21.34
N THR A 292 -31.19 -29.80 -20.78
CA THR A 292 -32.09 -30.75 -21.46
C THR A 292 -32.77 -31.63 -20.41
N ASP A 293 -34.08 -31.57 -20.45
CA ASP A 293 -35.17 -32.49 -20.10
C ASP A 293 -34.97 -33.67 -19.11
N THR A 294 -35.91 -33.71 -18.19
CA THR A 294 -36.32 -34.69 -17.17
C THR A 294 -36.56 -36.12 -17.75
N PRO A 295 -36.49 -37.22 -16.95
CA PRO A 295 -37.45 -37.49 -15.88
C PRO A 295 -36.96 -38.23 -14.61
N ALA A 296 -37.69 -37.95 -13.53
CA ALA A 296 -38.17 -38.83 -12.42
C ALA A 296 -37.19 -39.53 -11.46
N ALA A 297 -37.37 -39.12 -10.21
CA ALA A 297 -37.40 -39.86 -8.93
C ALA A 297 -36.22 -40.74 -8.55
N ASP A 298 -35.60 -40.40 -7.45
CA ASP A 298 -35.58 -41.24 -6.25
C ASP A 298 -34.94 -40.52 -5.04
N ASP A 299 -35.44 -40.86 -3.90
CA ASP A 299 -35.20 -40.37 -2.55
C ASP A 299 -33.72 -40.21 -2.15
N GLU A 300 -33.32 -39.01 -1.70
CA GLU A 300 -32.10 -38.84 -0.89
C GLU A 300 -32.43 -38.22 0.47
N GLU A 301 -32.14 -38.99 1.49
CA GLU A 301 -32.29 -38.69 2.91
C GLU A 301 -31.46 -37.48 3.30
N ASP A 302 -32.13 -36.51 3.91
CA ASP A 302 -31.57 -35.32 4.55
C ASP A 302 -30.75 -35.72 5.79
N HIS A 303 -29.41 -35.72 5.66
CA HIS A 303 -28.53 -35.91 6.80
C HIS A 303 -28.26 -34.57 7.49
N PRO A 304 -28.69 -34.37 8.76
CA PRO A 304 -28.43 -33.13 9.49
C PRO A 304 -26.93 -32.99 9.74
N ARG A 305 -26.38 -31.84 9.34
CA ARG A 305 -24.99 -31.41 9.64
C ARG A 305 -24.78 -31.46 11.15
N ARG A 306 -24.04 -32.46 11.63
CA ARG A 306 -23.62 -32.56 13.02
C ARG A 306 -22.61 -31.46 13.32
N PHE A 307 -23.05 -30.50 14.14
CA PHE A 307 -22.16 -29.48 14.68
C PHE A 307 -21.05 -30.16 15.49
N PRO A 308 -19.75 -29.82 15.25
CA PRO A 308 -18.65 -30.50 15.95
C PRO A 308 -18.55 -30.02 17.39
N TRP A 309 -19.30 -30.64 18.29
CA TRP A 309 -19.27 -30.40 19.74
C TRP A 309 -17.86 -30.47 20.34
N THR A 310 -16.96 -31.23 19.69
CA THR A 310 -15.55 -31.30 20.07
C THR A 310 -14.80 -29.98 19.96
N ALA A 311 -15.09 -29.14 18.96
CA ALA A 311 -14.51 -27.82 18.82
C ALA A 311 -14.98 -26.85 19.91
N LEU A 312 -16.28 -26.92 20.27
CA LEU A 312 -16.84 -26.09 21.34
C LEU A 312 -16.23 -26.47 22.71
N ILE A 313 -16.03 -27.76 22.99
CA ILE A 313 -15.43 -28.22 24.24
C ILE A 313 -13.97 -27.75 24.34
N LEU A 314 -13.23 -27.75 23.23
CA LEU A 314 -11.82 -27.32 23.21
C LEU A 314 -11.69 -25.81 23.47
N VAL A 315 -12.58 -24.98 22.89
CA VAL A 315 -12.62 -23.53 23.15
C VAL A 315 -12.97 -23.27 24.63
N LEU A 316 -13.95 -23.95 25.21
CA LEU A 316 -14.31 -23.80 26.62
C LEU A 316 -13.17 -24.22 27.55
N ALA A 317 -12.39 -25.27 27.21
CA ALA A 317 -11.25 -25.70 27.99
C ALA A 317 -10.12 -24.66 27.98
N VAL A 318 -9.86 -24.00 26.84
CA VAL A 318 -8.86 -22.92 26.75
C VAL A 318 -9.27 -21.70 27.58
N ILE A 319 -10.55 -21.31 27.52
CA ILE A 319 -11.09 -20.19 28.36
C ILE A 319 -10.97 -20.54 29.84
N ALA A 320 -11.33 -21.73 30.25
CA ALA A 320 -11.22 -22.17 31.65
C ALA A 320 -9.75 -22.17 32.14
N ALA A 321 -8.80 -22.62 31.32
CA ALA A 321 -7.38 -22.58 31.63
C ALA A 321 -6.88 -21.13 31.78
N GLY A 322 -7.35 -20.21 30.91
CA GLY A 322 -7.04 -18.77 31.01
C GLY A 322 -7.54 -18.15 32.31
N VAL A 323 -8.79 -18.43 32.69
CA VAL A 323 -9.37 -17.93 33.97
C VAL A 323 -8.61 -18.44 35.18
N VAL A 324 -8.25 -19.75 35.20
CA VAL A 324 -7.45 -20.34 36.27
C VAL A 324 -6.05 -19.73 36.32
N GLY A 325 -5.44 -19.44 35.17
CA GLY A 325 -4.12 -18.78 35.08
C GLY A 325 -4.14 -17.38 35.67
N VAL A 326 -5.16 -16.56 35.31
CA VAL A 326 -5.33 -15.21 35.85
C VAL A 326 -5.59 -15.26 37.37
N TRP A 327 -6.44 -16.15 37.83
CA TRP A 327 -6.72 -16.31 39.28
C TRP A 327 -5.47 -16.75 40.05
N TRP A 328 -4.65 -17.62 39.49
CA TRP A 328 -3.39 -18.07 40.10
C TRP A 328 -2.38 -16.91 40.20
N LEU A 329 -2.22 -16.12 39.11
CA LEU A 329 -1.36 -14.93 39.11
C LEU A 329 -1.81 -13.87 40.11
N ASP A 330 -3.12 -13.61 40.22
CA ASP A 330 -3.68 -12.67 41.20
C ASP A 330 -3.41 -13.14 42.63
N ARG A 331 -3.56 -14.43 42.90
CA ARG A 331 -3.28 -15.03 44.19
C ARG A 331 -1.80 -15.00 44.54
N GLU A 332 -0.91 -15.17 43.58
CA GLU A 332 0.56 -15.10 43.81
C GLU A 332 0.98 -13.66 44.06
N SER A 333 0.43 -12.68 43.30
CA SER A 333 0.74 -11.25 43.48
C SER A 333 0.26 -10.71 44.82
N SER A 334 -0.84 -11.21 45.34
CA SER A 334 -1.37 -10.80 46.65
C SER A 334 -0.57 -11.34 47.87
N ASN A 335 0.30 -12.31 47.62
CA ASN A 335 1.15 -12.88 48.69
C ASN A 335 2.62 -12.41 48.60
N THR A 336 2.94 -11.52 47.68
CA THR A 336 4.31 -11.00 47.49
C THR A 336 4.40 -9.58 48.09
N TYR A 337 5.44 -9.35 48.90
CA TYR A 337 5.70 -8.06 49.51
C TYR A 337 7.07 -7.56 49.09
N ALA A 338 7.19 -6.28 48.72
CA ALA A 338 8.44 -5.59 48.43
C ALA A 338 8.69 -4.52 49.48
N ILE A 339 9.98 -4.35 49.87
CA ILE A 339 10.39 -3.26 50.71
C ILE A 339 10.93 -2.16 49.82
N THR A 340 10.27 -0.99 49.82
CA THR A 340 10.70 0.20 49.08
C THR A 340 11.01 1.34 50.06
N VAL A 341 11.81 2.31 49.60
CA VAL A 341 12.14 3.53 50.36
C VAL A 341 11.32 4.67 49.76
N ASN A 342 10.54 5.35 50.60
CA ASN A 342 9.73 6.51 50.17
C ASN A 342 10.63 7.78 50.06
N ASP A 343 10.08 8.84 49.53
CA ASP A 343 10.74 10.14 49.34
C ASP A 343 11.24 10.82 50.64
N ALA A 344 10.88 10.25 51.80
CA ALA A 344 11.31 10.70 53.12
C ALA A 344 12.38 9.81 53.76
N ASP A 345 13.02 8.94 52.96
CA ASP A 345 14.03 7.96 53.42
C ASP A 345 13.53 6.91 54.46
N GLU A 346 12.24 6.61 54.46
CA GLU A 346 11.65 5.60 55.33
C GLU A 346 11.36 4.31 54.57
N PHE A 347 11.62 3.13 55.18
CA PHE A 347 11.26 1.84 54.58
C PHE A 347 9.76 1.59 54.68
N VAL A 348 9.13 1.34 53.54
CA VAL A 348 7.71 1.00 53.41
C VAL A 348 7.58 -0.39 52.82
N ILE A 349 6.63 -1.18 53.36
CA ILE A 349 6.31 -2.50 52.79
C ILE A 349 5.11 -2.33 51.87
N GLU A 350 5.29 -2.59 50.61
CA GLU A 350 4.22 -2.57 49.59
C GLU A 350 3.87 -3.99 49.17
N GLN A 351 2.56 -4.23 48.93
CA GLN A 351 2.08 -5.52 48.46
C GLN A 351 1.90 -5.47 46.92
N GLY A 352 2.48 -6.46 46.24
CA GLY A 352 2.39 -6.60 44.77
C GLY A 352 3.76 -6.75 44.10
N PHE A 353 3.78 -6.92 42.80
CA PHE A 353 5.01 -6.91 42.00
C PHE A 353 5.48 -5.47 41.75
N ASN A 354 6.77 -5.22 42.01
CA ASN A 354 7.40 -3.97 41.60
C ASN A 354 7.56 -3.99 40.06
N THR A 355 6.85 -3.12 39.35
CA THR A 355 6.93 -2.94 37.87
C THR A 355 7.93 -1.85 37.54
#